data_61bdef61709cb012dabd8fa67fabc957
#
_entry.id   61bdef61709cb012dabd8fa67fabc957
#
_cell.length_a   1.000
_cell.length_b   1.000
_cell.length_c   1.000
_cell.angle_alpha   90.00
_cell.angle_beta   90.00
_cell.angle_gamma   90.00
#
_symmetry.space_group_name_H-M   'P 1'
#
loop_
_entity.id
_entity.type
_entity.pdbx_description
1 polymer ?
#
loop_
_entity_poly.entity_id
_entity_poly.type
_entity_poly.pdbx_seq_one_letter_code
_entity_poly.pdbx_strand_id
1 'polypeptide(L)'
;MGRDVPPRILIVDDHEDNIELLRARLAARGYRIDTAMDGEQALACVAETPPDLILLDVMMPRLDGFEVVRRLKADKKLPFIPIILQTALDSTEHKVEGLDAGADDYITKPINFAELEARVKSMLRIKRLQDALEERERELSEANRRLLVMAQTDALTGLDNRGYVEQRLDEMFEHSRRLKEPLAVVLCDLDRFKSVNDTHGHQVGDVVLKQFARILKQEAREIDRVGRYGGEEFMLLLPGTVLDAAVTFAERARKAVEAHTFTFETGTLQRTMSCGVAAWPHPRIENCDALVKAADDALYVAKETGRNRVIRFDSQAFNEHTGAPRDDPHAEVDVSDRALFPAGSGDRPAGGEDRGAGTRA
;
A
#
# COMPACT_ATOMS: atom_id res chain seq x y z
N MET A 1 20.21 -15.91 -18.43
CA MET A 1 21.58 -16.43 -18.22
C MET A 1 22.43 -15.24 -17.81
N GLY A 2 22.47 -14.92 -16.52
CA GLY A 2 23.35 -13.89 -15.96
C GLY A 2 24.79 -14.39 -16.05
N ARG A 3 25.70 -13.55 -16.50
CA ARG A 3 27.15 -13.83 -16.40
C ARG A 3 27.42 -14.03 -14.90
N ASP A 4 27.89 -15.22 -14.55
CA ASP A 4 28.33 -15.55 -13.20
C ASP A 4 29.55 -14.66 -12.88
N VAL A 5 29.29 -13.49 -12.33
CA VAL A 5 30.35 -12.59 -11.87
C VAL A 5 30.96 -13.29 -10.65
N PRO A 6 32.29 -13.51 -10.64
CA PRO A 6 32.95 -14.17 -9.53
C PRO A 6 32.66 -13.44 -8.21
N PRO A 7 32.35 -14.16 -7.13
CA PRO A 7 32.10 -13.54 -5.82
C PRO A 7 33.31 -12.73 -5.35
N ARG A 8 33.01 -11.59 -4.74
CA ARG A 8 33.98 -10.63 -4.22
C ARG A 8 34.20 -10.88 -2.73
N ILE A 9 35.43 -11.16 -2.33
CA ILE A 9 35.83 -11.42 -0.96
C ILE A 9 36.76 -10.30 -0.50
N LEU A 10 36.42 -9.64 0.61
CA LEU A 10 37.32 -8.70 1.29
C LEU A 10 38.14 -9.44 2.35
N ILE A 11 39.46 -9.37 2.27
CA ILE A 11 40.39 -9.91 3.26
C ILE A 11 40.92 -8.73 4.08
N VAL A 12 40.78 -8.81 5.41
CA VAL A 12 41.19 -7.78 6.35
C VAL A 12 42.15 -8.41 7.36
N ASP A 13 43.41 -8.04 7.34
CA ASP A 13 44.47 -8.50 8.26
C ASP A 13 45.56 -7.41 8.32
N ASP A 14 46.16 -7.14 9.46
CA ASP A 14 47.20 -6.12 9.60
C ASP A 14 48.58 -6.61 9.14
N HIS A 15 48.70 -7.90 8.80
CA HIS A 15 49.91 -8.53 8.30
C HIS A 15 49.82 -8.80 6.78
N GLU A 16 50.69 -8.15 6.00
CA GLU A 16 50.72 -8.26 4.54
C GLU A 16 50.93 -9.70 4.06
N ASP A 17 51.80 -10.47 4.75
CA ASP A 17 52.09 -11.88 4.42
C ASP A 17 50.82 -12.75 4.50
N ASN A 18 49.94 -12.50 5.49
CA ASN A 18 48.67 -13.22 5.65
C ASN A 18 47.71 -12.88 4.50
N ILE A 19 47.63 -11.60 4.16
CA ILE A 19 46.81 -11.12 3.05
C ILE A 19 47.24 -11.77 1.74
N GLU A 20 48.54 -11.75 1.41
CA GLU A 20 49.07 -12.30 0.16
C GLU A 20 48.85 -13.81 0.08
N LEU A 21 49.05 -14.55 1.16
CA LEU A 21 48.79 -15.97 1.23
C LEU A 21 47.31 -16.31 0.98
N LEU A 22 46.38 -15.64 1.67
CA LEU A 22 44.94 -15.85 1.50
C LEU A 22 44.48 -15.42 0.11
N ARG A 23 44.96 -14.27 -0.38
CA ARG A 23 44.69 -13.76 -1.72
C ARG A 23 45.11 -14.77 -2.81
N ALA A 24 46.33 -15.27 -2.75
CA ALA A 24 46.84 -16.25 -3.74
C ALA A 24 45.96 -17.53 -3.77
N ARG A 25 45.56 -18.03 -2.60
CA ARG A 25 44.75 -19.25 -2.47
C ARG A 25 43.31 -19.06 -2.96
N LEU A 26 42.67 -17.96 -2.59
CA LEU A 26 41.28 -17.71 -2.95
C LEU A 26 41.14 -17.24 -4.41
N ALA A 27 42.07 -16.43 -4.91
CA ALA A 27 42.09 -16.05 -6.32
C ALA A 27 42.28 -17.28 -7.25
N ALA A 28 43.08 -18.27 -6.86
CA ALA A 28 43.22 -19.53 -7.58
C ALA A 28 41.90 -20.34 -7.64
N ARG A 29 40.92 -20.05 -6.79
CA ARG A 29 39.56 -20.63 -6.78
C ARG A 29 38.54 -19.80 -7.59
N GLY A 30 39.00 -18.73 -8.22
CA GLY A 30 38.18 -17.89 -9.07
C GLY A 30 37.42 -16.79 -8.34
N TYR A 31 37.74 -16.48 -7.08
CA TYR A 31 37.16 -15.36 -6.35
C TYR A 31 37.86 -14.03 -6.71
N ARG A 32 37.11 -12.94 -6.70
CA ARG A 32 37.68 -11.59 -6.76
C ARG A 32 38.06 -11.17 -5.35
N ILE A 33 39.28 -10.69 -5.17
CA ILE A 33 39.82 -10.39 -3.85
C ILE A 33 40.12 -8.90 -3.75
N ASP A 34 39.54 -8.27 -2.72
CA ASP A 34 39.94 -6.97 -2.21
C ASP A 34 40.63 -7.15 -0.85
N THR A 35 41.46 -6.19 -0.48
CA THR A 35 42.26 -6.28 0.74
C THR A 35 42.18 -4.97 1.52
N ALA A 36 42.24 -5.05 2.85
CA ALA A 36 42.37 -3.93 3.76
C ALA A 36 43.38 -4.31 4.86
N MET A 37 44.16 -3.34 5.29
CA MET A 37 45.20 -3.52 6.31
C MET A 37 44.74 -3.19 7.73
N ASP A 38 43.51 -2.67 7.88
CA ASP A 38 42.92 -2.31 9.17
C ASP A 38 41.39 -2.17 9.05
N GLY A 39 40.74 -2.02 10.22
CA GLY A 39 39.28 -1.92 10.28
C GLY A 39 38.69 -0.66 9.63
N GLU A 40 39.40 0.47 9.62
CA GLU A 40 38.92 1.70 8.97
C GLU A 40 38.93 1.56 7.46
N GLN A 41 39.99 1.00 6.88
CA GLN A 41 40.05 0.67 5.45
C GLN A 41 38.97 -0.35 5.07
N ALA A 42 38.74 -1.36 5.92
CA ALA A 42 37.68 -2.34 5.68
C ALA A 42 36.30 -1.67 5.58
N LEU A 43 35.96 -0.78 6.52
CA LEU A 43 34.70 -0.02 6.50
C LEU A 43 34.59 0.87 5.26
N ALA A 44 35.68 1.53 4.86
CA ALA A 44 35.72 2.35 3.64
C ALA A 44 35.49 1.51 2.37
N CYS A 45 36.16 0.34 2.26
CA CYS A 45 35.95 -0.58 1.13
C CYS A 45 34.51 -1.09 1.04
N VAL A 46 33.89 -1.42 2.19
CA VAL A 46 32.49 -1.87 2.21
C VAL A 46 31.53 -0.74 1.81
N ALA A 47 31.79 0.48 2.24
CA ALA A 47 30.96 1.64 1.91
C ALA A 47 31.03 1.99 0.40
N GLU A 48 32.21 1.83 -0.22
CA GLU A 48 32.37 2.06 -1.66
C GLU A 48 31.71 0.97 -2.50
N THR A 49 31.98 -0.28 -2.15
CA THR A 49 31.40 -1.44 -2.87
C THR A 49 31.29 -2.63 -1.91
N PRO A 50 30.08 -3.00 -1.47
CA PRO A 50 29.87 -4.11 -0.56
C PRO A 50 30.39 -5.42 -1.15
N PRO A 51 31.24 -6.21 -0.42
CA PRO A 51 31.69 -7.52 -0.84
C PRO A 51 30.64 -8.61 -0.60
N ASP A 52 30.82 -9.78 -1.23
CA ASP A 52 29.94 -10.95 -1.01
C ASP A 52 30.31 -11.71 0.28
N LEU A 53 31.53 -11.50 0.82
CA LEU A 53 32.02 -12.10 2.06
C LEU A 53 33.21 -11.30 2.59
N ILE A 54 33.35 -11.22 3.91
CA ILE A 54 34.52 -10.64 4.58
C ILE A 54 35.24 -11.73 5.38
N LEU A 55 36.56 -11.84 5.17
CA LEU A 55 37.48 -12.55 6.06
C LEU A 55 38.18 -11.50 6.91
N LEU A 56 37.97 -11.52 8.21
CA LEU A 56 38.36 -10.43 9.11
C LEU A 56 39.21 -10.94 10.26
N ASP A 57 40.42 -10.42 10.38
CA ASP A 57 41.21 -10.67 11.59
C ASP A 57 40.56 -9.96 12.80
N VAL A 58 40.58 -10.63 13.93
CA VAL A 58 40.11 -10.06 15.20
C VAL A 58 41.14 -9.07 15.76
N MET A 59 42.43 -9.43 15.71
CA MET A 59 43.50 -8.71 16.41
C MET A 59 44.18 -7.72 15.46
N MET A 60 43.62 -6.52 15.34
CA MET A 60 44.17 -5.44 14.52
C MET A 60 44.38 -4.17 15.35
N PRO A 61 45.38 -3.33 15.03
CA PRO A 61 45.58 -2.06 15.69
C PRO A 61 44.45 -1.06 15.35
N ARG A 62 44.18 -0.14 16.27
CA ARG A 62 43.22 0.96 16.17
C ARG A 62 41.77 0.53 16.27
N LEU A 63 41.28 -0.23 15.29
CA LEU A 63 39.91 -0.75 15.23
C LEU A 63 39.96 -2.27 15.12
N ASP A 64 39.56 -2.98 16.18
CA ASP A 64 39.55 -4.44 16.19
C ASP A 64 38.43 -5.04 15.35
N GLY A 65 38.56 -6.35 15.05
CA GLY A 65 37.58 -7.03 14.18
C GLY A 65 36.17 -7.07 14.77
N PHE A 66 36.02 -7.12 16.09
CA PHE A 66 34.70 -7.13 16.71
C PHE A 66 33.95 -5.81 16.53
N GLU A 67 34.66 -4.69 16.65
CA GLU A 67 34.07 -3.38 16.44
C GLU A 67 33.71 -3.15 14.97
N VAL A 68 34.51 -3.67 14.03
CA VAL A 68 34.18 -3.68 12.59
C VAL A 68 32.87 -4.44 12.36
N VAL A 69 32.75 -5.64 12.94
CA VAL A 69 31.50 -6.45 12.84
C VAL A 69 30.32 -5.66 13.38
N ARG A 70 30.43 -5.12 14.60
CA ARG A 70 29.33 -4.35 15.22
C ARG A 70 28.87 -3.20 14.33
N ARG A 71 29.78 -2.43 13.75
CA ARG A 71 29.45 -1.30 12.86
C ARG A 71 28.78 -1.75 11.57
N LEU A 72 29.30 -2.80 10.93
CA LEU A 72 28.72 -3.33 9.69
C LEU A 72 27.33 -3.92 9.91
N LYS A 73 27.13 -4.67 11.01
CA LYS A 73 25.82 -5.28 11.33
C LYS A 73 24.79 -4.28 11.84
N ALA A 74 25.22 -3.13 12.36
CA ALA A 74 24.34 -2.03 12.78
C ALA A 74 23.81 -1.20 11.59
N ASP A 75 24.51 -1.17 10.48
CA ASP A 75 24.08 -0.41 9.29
C ASP A 75 23.05 -1.16 8.45
N LYS A 76 21.77 -0.80 8.67
CA LYS A 76 20.62 -1.38 7.95
C LYS A 76 20.55 -1.05 6.45
N LYS A 77 21.43 -0.19 5.95
CA LYS A 77 21.49 0.14 4.53
C LYS A 77 22.37 -0.82 3.74
N LEU A 78 23.25 -1.52 4.43
CA LEU A 78 24.09 -2.52 3.80
C LEU A 78 23.29 -3.81 3.49
N PRO A 79 23.58 -4.48 2.36
CA PRO A 79 23.06 -5.83 2.11
C PRO A 79 23.59 -6.80 3.18
N PHE A 80 23.01 -7.97 3.26
CA PHE A 80 23.59 -9.03 4.09
C PHE A 80 24.99 -9.40 3.58
N ILE A 81 26.02 -9.21 4.41
CA ILE A 81 27.40 -9.57 4.14
C ILE A 81 27.85 -10.55 5.22
N PRO A 82 28.09 -11.81 4.89
CA PRO A 82 28.64 -12.78 5.82
C PRO A 82 30.08 -12.44 6.19
N ILE A 83 30.41 -12.55 7.49
CA ILE A 83 31.70 -12.22 8.07
C ILE A 83 32.25 -13.47 8.74
N ILE A 84 33.46 -13.93 8.32
CA ILE A 84 34.21 -14.98 8.98
C ILE A 84 35.37 -14.34 9.74
N LEU A 85 35.35 -14.46 11.07
CA LEU A 85 36.40 -13.96 11.93
C LEU A 85 37.60 -14.93 11.95
N GLN A 86 38.80 -14.38 11.89
CA GLN A 86 40.07 -15.14 12.07
C GLN A 86 40.57 -14.86 13.50
N THR A 87 40.68 -15.92 14.31
CA THR A 87 41.04 -15.79 15.74
C THR A 87 42.20 -16.72 16.13
N ALA A 88 42.92 -16.40 17.19
CA ALA A 88 43.94 -17.27 17.73
C ALA A 88 43.37 -18.51 18.43
N LEU A 89 44.11 -19.58 18.53
CA LEU A 89 43.68 -20.94 18.91
C LEU A 89 43.09 -21.00 20.36
N ASP A 90 43.51 -20.12 21.29
CA ASP A 90 43.35 -20.31 22.72
C ASP A 90 42.17 -19.58 23.39
N SER A 91 41.33 -18.89 22.64
CA SER A 91 40.28 -18.10 23.26
C SER A 91 38.87 -18.57 22.92
N THR A 92 38.32 -19.45 23.76
CA THR A 92 36.87 -19.74 23.80
C THR A 92 36.09 -18.45 24.05
N GLU A 93 36.62 -17.52 24.78
CA GLU A 93 36.04 -16.20 25.10
C GLU A 93 35.87 -15.35 23.80
N HIS A 94 36.91 -15.24 22.96
CA HIS A 94 36.83 -14.49 21.69
C HIS A 94 35.87 -15.13 20.67
N LYS A 95 35.64 -16.44 20.73
CA LYS A 95 34.66 -17.11 19.86
C LYS A 95 33.24 -16.74 20.23
N VAL A 96 32.93 -16.68 21.51
CA VAL A 96 31.62 -16.27 22.02
C VAL A 96 31.41 -14.78 21.75
N GLU A 97 32.41 -13.94 22.06
CA GLU A 97 32.34 -12.50 21.81
C GLU A 97 32.14 -12.15 20.33
N GLY A 98 32.79 -12.89 19.42
CA GLY A 98 32.64 -12.69 17.96
C GLY A 98 31.25 -13.02 17.44
N LEU A 99 30.66 -14.10 17.92
CA LEU A 99 29.29 -14.47 17.56
C LEU A 99 28.27 -13.49 18.19
N ASP A 100 28.52 -13.06 19.44
CA ASP A 100 27.68 -12.06 20.11
C ASP A 100 27.79 -10.67 19.44
N ALA A 101 28.96 -10.34 18.85
CA ALA A 101 29.14 -9.14 18.03
C ALA A 101 28.37 -9.23 16.68
N GLY A 102 27.88 -10.40 16.29
CA GLY A 102 27.09 -10.62 15.09
C GLY A 102 27.87 -11.22 13.90
N ALA A 103 29.10 -11.74 14.11
CA ALA A 103 29.79 -12.50 13.07
C ALA A 103 29.06 -13.80 12.72
N ASP A 104 29.14 -14.20 11.47
CA ASP A 104 28.38 -15.36 10.96
C ASP A 104 29.15 -16.68 11.13
N ASP A 105 30.50 -16.62 11.19
CA ASP A 105 31.36 -17.77 11.41
C ASP A 105 32.75 -17.33 11.93
N TYR A 106 33.60 -18.30 12.32
CA TYR A 106 34.97 -18.05 12.72
C TYR A 106 35.90 -19.17 12.22
N ILE A 107 37.21 -18.84 12.11
CA ILE A 107 38.28 -19.81 11.80
C ILE A 107 39.49 -19.53 12.68
N THR A 108 40.13 -20.59 13.18
CA THR A 108 41.29 -20.45 14.06
C THR A 108 42.61 -20.39 13.29
N LYS A 109 43.52 -19.53 13.73
CA LYS A 109 44.93 -19.50 13.25
C LYS A 109 45.77 -20.56 14.02
N PRO A 110 46.63 -21.35 13.35
CA PRO A 110 47.00 -21.28 11.93
C PRO A 110 45.86 -21.82 11.03
N ILE A 111 45.59 -21.10 9.93
CA ILE A 111 44.43 -21.38 9.07
C ILE A 111 44.62 -22.70 8.30
N ASN A 112 43.68 -23.62 8.49
CA ASN A 112 43.54 -24.76 7.62
C ASN A 112 42.81 -24.36 6.34
N PHE A 113 43.45 -24.35 5.21
CA PHE A 113 42.87 -23.90 3.94
C PHE A 113 41.70 -24.75 3.45
N ALA A 114 41.69 -26.06 3.72
CA ALA A 114 40.55 -26.91 3.37
C ALA A 114 39.29 -26.51 4.18
N GLU A 115 39.47 -26.19 5.46
CA GLU A 115 38.40 -25.68 6.32
C GLU A 115 37.94 -24.30 5.85
N LEU A 116 38.86 -23.37 5.59
CA LEU A 116 38.54 -22.04 5.08
C LEU A 116 37.73 -22.11 3.79
N GLU A 117 38.13 -22.92 2.83
CA GLU A 117 37.39 -23.08 1.58
C GLU A 117 35.98 -23.62 1.79
N ALA A 118 35.78 -24.56 2.71
CA ALA A 118 34.49 -25.12 3.04
C ALA A 118 33.56 -24.04 3.66
N ARG A 119 34.10 -23.23 4.61
CA ARG A 119 33.40 -22.13 5.25
C ARG A 119 33.01 -21.01 4.28
N VAL A 120 33.98 -20.58 3.43
CA VAL A 120 33.74 -19.58 2.39
C VAL A 120 32.63 -20.04 1.45
N LYS A 121 32.67 -21.29 0.96
CA LYS A 121 31.58 -21.84 0.11
C LYS A 121 30.25 -21.86 0.81
N SER A 122 30.22 -22.23 2.09
CA SER A 122 28.99 -22.25 2.88
C SER A 122 28.40 -20.85 3.05
N MET A 123 29.22 -19.86 3.43
CA MET A 123 28.80 -18.49 3.63
C MET A 123 28.33 -17.82 2.34
N LEU A 124 29.04 -18.02 1.22
CA LEU A 124 28.61 -17.53 -0.08
C LEU A 124 27.32 -18.19 -0.56
N ARG A 125 27.05 -19.44 -0.17
CA ARG A 125 25.76 -20.09 -0.43
C ARG A 125 24.65 -19.42 0.38
N ILE A 126 24.87 -19.14 1.67
CA ILE A 126 23.92 -18.43 2.53
C ILE A 126 23.63 -17.04 1.95
N LYS A 127 24.68 -16.29 1.58
CA LYS A 127 24.55 -14.97 0.92
C LYS A 127 23.65 -15.04 -0.31
N ARG A 128 23.90 -15.98 -1.22
CA ARG A 128 23.06 -16.14 -2.44
C ARG A 128 21.62 -16.46 -2.12
N LEU A 129 21.36 -17.29 -1.09
CA LEU A 129 20.00 -17.62 -0.68
C LEU A 129 19.28 -16.41 -0.06
N GLN A 130 20.00 -15.62 0.75
CA GLN A 130 19.47 -14.40 1.34
C GLN A 130 19.12 -13.37 0.25
N ASP A 131 20.04 -13.11 -0.68
CA ASP A 131 19.81 -12.18 -1.78
C ASP A 131 18.62 -12.63 -2.67
N ALA A 132 18.52 -13.92 -2.93
CA ALA A 132 17.41 -14.47 -3.70
C ALA A 132 16.07 -14.35 -2.96
N LEU A 133 16.08 -14.48 -1.62
CA LEU A 133 14.88 -14.29 -0.79
C LEU A 133 14.42 -12.83 -0.82
N GLU A 134 15.33 -11.89 -0.58
CA GLU A 134 15.04 -10.45 -0.60
C GLU A 134 14.48 -9.99 -1.95
N GLU A 135 15.06 -10.50 -3.06
CA GLU A 135 14.54 -10.22 -4.41
C GLU A 135 13.14 -10.78 -4.61
N ARG A 136 12.86 -12.00 -4.13
CA ARG A 136 11.52 -12.60 -4.22
C ARG A 136 10.48 -11.87 -3.39
N GLU A 137 10.84 -11.42 -2.19
CA GLU A 137 9.96 -10.61 -1.35
C GLU A 137 9.64 -9.27 -2.03
N ARG A 138 10.62 -8.65 -2.68
CA ARG A 138 10.40 -7.41 -3.45
C ARG A 138 9.49 -7.65 -4.65
N GLU A 139 9.74 -8.69 -5.46
CA GLU A 139 8.89 -9.06 -6.59
C GLU A 139 7.45 -9.33 -6.15
N LEU A 140 7.28 -10.08 -5.05
CA LEU A 140 5.96 -10.41 -4.48
C LEU A 140 5.22 -9.16 -3.99
N SER A 141 5.91 -8.28 -3.30
CA SER A 141 5.34 -7.01 -2.81
C SER A 141 4.87 -6.12 -3.98
N GLU A 142 5.69 -6.01 -5.04
CA GLU A 142 5.30 -5.26 -6.24
C GLU A 142 4.11 -5.90 -6.97
N ALA A 143 4.11 -7.23 -7.12
CA ALA A 143 3.01 -7.95 -7.75
C ALA A 143 1.71 -7.78 -6.94
N ASN A 144 1.77 -7.90 -5.62
CA ASN A 144 0.62 -7.71 -4.74
C ASN A 144 0.08 -6.28 -4.83
N ARG A 145 0.96 -5.26 -4.85
CA ARG A 145 0.55 -3.87 -5.04
C ARG A 145 -0.17 -3.67 -6.38
N ARG A 146 0.34 -4.27 -7.47
CA ARG A 146 -0.31 -4.19 -8.79
C ARG A 146 -1.69 -4.85 -8.79
N LEU A 147 -1.80 -6.02 -8.14
CA LEU A 147 -3.09 -6.73 -8.01
C LEU A 147 -4.10 -5.89 -7.22
N LEU A 148 -3.70 -5.26 -6.11
CA LEU A 148 -4.57 -4.37 -5.34
C LEU A 148 -5.06 -3.19 -6.19
N VAL A 149 -4.18 -2.53 -6.94
CA VAL A 149 -4.58 -1.44 -7.85
C VAL A 149 -5.57 -1.94 -8.88
N MET A 150 -5.31 -3.09 -9.53
CA MET A 150 -6.22 -3.67 -10.52
C MET A 150 -7.59 -4.05 -9.94
N ALA A 151 -7.60 -4.53 -8.69
CA ALA A 151 -8.83 -4.91 -8.00
C ALA A 151 -9.67 -3.70 -7.55
N GLN A 152 -9.06 -2.53 -7.35
CA GLN A 152 -9.69 -1.36 -6.76
C GLN A 152 -10.00 -0.25 -7.78
N THR A 153 -9.34 -0.22 -8.92
CA THR A 153 -9.48 0.88 -9.89
C THR A 153 -10.19 0.46 -11.16
N ASP A 154 -10.91 1.41 -11.76
CA ASP A 154 -11.43 1.30 -13.13
C ASP A 154 -10.30 1.49 -14.14
N ALA A 155 -10.12 0.51 -15.03
CA ALA A 155 -9.00 0.47 -15.97
C ALA A 155 -9.02 1.63 -16.99
N LEU A 156 -10.17 2.22 -17.27
CA LEU A 156 -10.30 3.32 -18.23
C LEU A 156 -9.96 4.66 -17.59
N THR A 157 -10.52 4.93 -16.41
CA THR A 157 -10.50 6.26 -15.78
C THR A 157 -9.43 6.40 -14.71
N GLY A 158 -8.95 5.28 -14.14
CA GLY A 158 -8.02 5.26 -13.02
C GLY A 158 -8.63 5.68 -11.68
N LEU A 159 -9.94 5.89 -11.62
CA LEU A 159 -10.70 6.12 -10.40
C LEU A 159 -11.02 4.80 -9.68
N ASP A 160 -11.59 4.89 -8.49
CA ASP A 160 -12.10 3.71 -7.80
C ASP A 160 -13.13 3.00 -8.71
N ASN A 161 -13.05 1.67 -8.83
CA ASN A 161 -14.06 0.91 -9.55
C ASN A 161 -15.34 0.75 -8.71
N ARG A 162 -16.42 0.27 -9.33
CA ARG A 162 -17.72 0.11 -8.67
C ARG A 162 -17.63 -0.68 -7.37
N GLY A 163 -17.01 -1.85 -7.39
CA GLY A 163 -16.94 -2.71 -6.20
C GLY A 163 -16.19 -2.05 -5.05
N TYR A 164 -15.12 -1.34 -5.36
CA TYR A 164 -14.33 -0.67 -4.35
C TYR A 164 -15.02 0.59 -3.78
N VAL A 165 -15.68 1.40 -4.61
CA VAL A 165 -16.41 2.58 -4.10
C VAL A 165 -17.61 2.17 -3.25
N GLU A 166 -18.32 1.06 -3.59
CA GLU A 166 -19.39 0.50 -2.77
C GLU A 166 -18.86 0.01 -1.41
N GLN A 167 -17.77 -0.75 -1.40
CA GLN A 167 -17.12 -1.19 -0.17
C GLN A 167 -16.71 0.01 0.71
N ARG A 168 -16.10 1.03 0.11
CA ARG A 168 -15.68 2.24 0.84
C ARG A 168 -16.87 3.02 1.40
N LEU A 169 -18.00 3.05 0.69
CA LEU A 169 -19.21 3.66 1.16
C LEU A 169 -19.73 2.97 2.42
N ASP A 170 -19.81 1.63 2.42
CA ASP A 170 -20.24 0.87 3.60
C ASP A 170 -19.35 1.15 4.82
N GLU A 171 -18.03 1.11 4.64
CA GLU A 171 -17.06 1.42 5.69
C GLU A 171 -17.23 2.85 6.23
N MET A 172 -17.39 3.83 5.33
CA MET A 172 -17.59 5.24 5.69
C MET A 172 -18.92 5.47 6.37
N PHE A 173 -20.00 4.82 5.93
CA PHE A 173 -21.32 4.94 6.53
C PHE A 173 -21.33 4.43 7.96
N GLU A 174 -20.76 3.24 8.22
CA GLU A 174 -20.63 2.69 9.55
C GLU A 174 -19.76 3.56 10.47
N HIS A 175 -18.68 4.14 9.93
CA HIS A 175 -17.82 5.07 10.66
C HIS A 175 -18.59 6.35 11.05
N SER A 176 -19.26 6.96 10.07
CA SER A 176 -20.07 8.16 10.25
C SER A 176 -21.20 7.94 11.27
N ARG A 177 -21.89 6.81 11.18
CA ARG A 177 -22.94 6.42 12.14
C ARG A 177 -22.41 6.33 13.57
N ARG A 178 -21.23 5.71 13.76
CA ARG A 178 -20.60 5.54 15.08
C ARG A 178 -20.13 6.85 15.68
N LEU A 179 -19.55 7.75 14.87
CA LEU A 179 -19.01 9.03 15.33
C LEU A 179 -20.03 10.17 15.28
N LYS A 180 -21.23 9.91 14.71
CA LYS A 180 -22.27 10.92 14.44
C LYS A 180 -21.77 12.05 13.53
N GLU A 181 -20.86 11.72 12.60
CA GLU A 181 -20.34 12.65 11.60
C GLU A 181 -21.13 12.54 10.29
N PRO A 182 -21.36 13.65 9.57
CA PRO A 182 -22.11 13.60 8.33
C PRO A 182 -21.34 12.88 7.22
N LEU A 183 -22.08 12.20 6.34
CA LEU A 183 -21.57 11.60 5.10
C LEU A 183 -22.52 11.96 3.96
N ALA A 184 -22.00 12.52 2.88
CA ALA A 184 -22.77 12.76 1.70
C ALA A 184 -22.33 11.88 0.52
N VAL A 185 -23.30 11.54 -0.31
CA VAL A 185 -23.12 10.82 -1.59
C VAL A 185 -23.61 11.72 -2.71
N VAL A 186 -22.78 11.85 -3.76
CA VAL A 186 -23.15 12.48 -5.01
C VAL A 186 -23.08 11.43 -6.11
N LEU A 187 -24.20 11.16 -6.75
CA LEU A 187 -24.25 10.41 -8.00
C LEU A 187 -24.30 11.40 -9.16
N CYS A 188 -23.44 11.24 -10.14
CA CYS A 188 -23.43 12.07 -11.32
C CYS A 188 -23.29 11.26 -12.61
N ASP A 189 -23.84 11.82 -13.67
CA ASP A 189 -23.93 11.19 -14.98
C ASP A 189 -23.59 12.22 -16.06
N LEU A 190 -22.79 11.81 -17.03
CA LEU A 190 -22.40 12.66 -18.15
C LEU A 190 -23.54 12.76 -19.17
N ASP A 191 -24.18 13.91 -19.24
CA ASP A 191 -25.37 14.13 -20.07
C ASP A 191 -25.17 13.77 -21.55
N ARG A 192 -26.08 12.94 -22.07
CA ARG A 192 -26.12 12.52 -23.48
C ARG A 192 -24.83 11.84 -23.95
N PHE A 193 -24.15 11.09 -23.07
CA PHE A 193 -22.91 10.39 -23.42
C PHE A 193 -23.11 9.35 -24.55
N LYS A 194 -24.26 8.68 -24.60
CA LYS A 194 -24.59 7.79 -25.70
C LYS A 194 -24.47 8.50 -27.05
N SER A 195 -24.91 9.76 -27.16
CA SER A 195 -24.77 10.55 -28.40
C SER A 195 -23.30 10.81 -28.78
N VAL A 196 -22.39 10.86 -27.81
CA VAL A 196 -20.94 10.98 -28.11
C VAL A 196 -20.46 9.69 -28.80
N ASN A 197 -20.80 8.53 -28.23
CA ASN A 197 -20.44 7.25 -28.81
C ASN A 197 -21.06 7.03 -30.21
N ASP A 198 -22.34 7.37 -30.37
CA ASP A 198 -23.06 7.20 -31.63
C ASP A 198 -22.50 8.10 -32.75
N THR A 199 -22.01 9.30 -32.39
CA THR A 199 -21.51 10.28 -33.38
C THR A 199 -20.01 10.14 -33.64
N HIS A 200 -19.21 9.87 -32.61
CA HIS A 200 -17.74 9.93 -32.67
C HIS A 200 -17.05 8.59 -32.43
N GLY A 201 -17.82 7.54 -32.09
CA GLY A 201 -17.32 6.20 -31.78
C GLY A 201 -16.83 6.07 -30.34
N HIS A 202 -16.73 4.81 -29.87
CA HIS A 202 -16.36 4.46 -28.49
C HIS A 202 -14.99 4.97 -28.06
N GLN A 203 -14.02 5.06 -28.98
CA GLN A 203 -12.67 5.56 -28.62
C GLN A 203 -12.71 7.02 -28.18
N VAL A 204 -13.53 7.86 -28.84
CA VAL A 204 -13.75 9.26 -28.42
C VAL A 204 -14.51 9.29 -27.10
N GLY A 205 -15.53 8.43 -26.93
CA GLY A 205 -16.21 8.27 -25.64
C GLY A 205 -15.26 7.96 -24.48
N ASP A 206 -14.30 7.06 -24.69
CA ASP A 206 -13.28 6.73 -23.70
C ASP A 206 -12.38 7.93 -23.34
N VAL A 207 -12.00 8.75 -24.32
CA VAL A 207 -11.24 9.98 -24.11
C VAL A 207 -12.05 10.98 -23.30
N VAL A 208 -13.34 11.13 -23.60
CA VAL A 208 -14.26 12.01 -22.87
C VAL A 208 -14.43 11.54 -21.43
N LEU A 209 -14.63 10.26 -21.18
CA LEU A 209 -14.74 9.69 -19.83
C LEU A 209 -13.47 9.89 -19.00
N LYS A 210 -12.30 9.74 -19.60
CA LYS A 210 -11.00 10.02 -18.93
C LYS A 210 -10.87 11.49 -18.51
N GLN A 211 -11.28 12.42 -19.37
CA GLN A 211 -11.25 13.83 -19.04
C GLN A 211 -12.28 14.19 -17.97
N PHE A 212 -13.50 13.65 -18.08
CA PHE A 212 -14.54 13.81 -17.07
C PHE A 212 -14.11 13.31 -15.69
N ALA A 213 -13.55 12.10 -15.62
CA ALA A 213 -13.01 11.54 -14.39
C ALA A 213 -11.92 12.41 -13.76
N ARG A 214 -11.04 12.99 -14.60
CA ARG A 214 -9.98 13.91 -14.14
C ARG A 214 -10.57 15.17 -13.52
N ILE A 215 -11.61 15.75 -14.13
CA ILE A 215 -12.28 16.95 -13.60
C ILE A 215 -12.87 16.63 -12.22
N LEU A 216 -13.65 15.53 -12.10
CA LEU A 216 -14.23 15.13 -10.82
C LEU A 216 -13.15 14.92 -9.73
N LYS A 217 -12.03 14.30 -10.09
CA LYS A 217 -10.92 14.06 -9.16
C LYS A 217 -10.21 15.34 -8.73
N GLN A 218 -10.10 16.34 -9.61
CA GLN A 218 -9.51 17.65 -9.29
C GLN A 218 -10.39 18.50 -8.36
N GLU A 219 -11.73 18.36 -8.48
CA GLU A 219 -12.66 19.04 -7.60
C GLU A 219 -12.78 18.40 -6.21
N ALA A 220 -12.47 17.11 -6.10
CA ALA A 220 -12.53 16.34 -4.86
C ALA A 220 -11.31 16.62 -3.96
N ARG A 221 -11.55 16.60 -2.64
CA ARG A 221 -10.49 16.67 -1.62
C ARG A 221 -9.76 15.33 -1.54
N GLU A 222 -8.60 15.30 -0.88
CA GLU A 222 -7.83 14.07 -0.68
C GLU A 222 -8.61 12.98 0.08
N ILE A 223 -9.44 13.40 1.05
CA ILE A 223 -10.28 12.49 1.85
C ILE A 223 -11.53 12.00 1.11
N ASP A 224 -11.95 12.71 0.05
CA ASP A 224 -13.12 12.34 -0.76
C ASP A 224 -12.77 11.15 -1.65
N ARG A 225 -13.76 10.31 -1.94
CA ARG A 225 -13.62 9.20 -2.89
C ARG A 225 -14.40 9.48 -4.15
N VAL A 226 -13.80 9.15 -5.27
CA VAL A 226 -14.41 9.29 -6.59
C VAL A 226 -14.29 7.97 -7.31
N GLY A 227 -15.41 7.35 -7.62
CA GLY A 227 -15.47 6.06 -8.29
C GLY A 227 -16.32 6.09 -9.56
N ARG A 228 -15.98 5.24 -10.52
CA ARG A 228 -16.84 4.98 -11.68
C ARG A 228 -17.83 3.92 -11.28
N TYR A 229 -19.11 4.31 -11.21
CA TYR A 229 -20.20 3.45 -10.72
C TYR A 229 -20.88 2.67 -11.84
N GLY A 230 -20.96 3.24 -13.04
CA GLY A 230 -21.53 2.63 -14.24
C GLY A 230 -20.77 3.02 -15.50
N GLY A 231 -21.38 2.87 -16.67
CA GLY A 231 -20.78 3.24 -17.95
C GLY A 231 -20.34 4.71 -18.01
N GLU A 232 -21.28 5.60 -17.75
CA GLU A 232 -21.14 7.07 -17.73
C GLU A 232 -21.48 7.68 -16.36
N GLU A 233 -21.70 6.82 -15.36
CA GLU A 233 -22.12 7.19 -14.00
C GLU A 233 -20.93 7.13 -13.04
N PHE A 234 -20.86 8.12 -12.18
CA PHE A 234 -19.79 8.26 -11.17
C PHE A 234 -20.40 8.54 -9.79
N MET A 235 -19.78 7.95 -8.78
CA MET A 235 -20.16 8.14 -7.38
C MET A 235 -19.03 8.88 -6.64
N LEU A 236 -19.42 9.89 -5.87
CA LEU A 236 -18.51 10.62 -5.00
C LEU A 236 -18.98 10.46 -3.55
N LEU A 237 -18.04 10.12 -2.69
CA LEU A 237 -18.25 9.95 -1.25
C LEU A 237 -17.54 11.10 -0.53
N LEU A 238 -18.31 11.88 0.24
CA LEU A 238 -17.86 13.11 0.89
C LEU A 238 -17.99 12.96 2.42
N PRO A 239 -16.99 12.39 3.10
CA PRO A 239 -17.01 12.24 4.56
C PRO A 239 -16.95 13.60 5.26
N GLY A 240 -17.56 13.72 6.43
CA GLY A 240 -17.62 14.95 7.21
C GLY A 240 -18.39 16.08 6.50
N THR A 241 -19.25 15.76 5.52
CA THR A 241 -19.88 16.76 4.65
C THR A 241 -21.40 16.71 4.80
N VAL A 242 -21.98 17.82 5.22
CA VAL A 242 -23.46 18.00 5.31
C VAL A 242 -24.06 18.25 3.92
N LEU A 243 -25.37 18.05 3.80
CA LEU A 243 -26.08 18.11 2.52
C LEU A 243 -25.86 19.42 1.75
N ASP A 244 -25.95 20.59 2.38
CA ASP A 244 -25.76 21.89 1.70
C ASP A 244 -24.33 22.07 1.16
N ALA A 245 -23.34 21.58 1.91
CA ALA A 245 -21.95 21.61 1.47
C ALA A 245 -21.70 20.63 0.30
N ALA A 246 -22.38 19.47 0.31
CA ALA A 246 -22.32 18.50 -0.78
C ALA A 246 -22.97 19.05 -2.07
N VAL A 247 -24.10 19.76 -1.94
CA VAL A 247 -24.74 20.47 -3.07
C VAL A 247 -23.81 21.53 -3.64
N THR A 248 -23.17 22.32 -2.77
CA THR A 248 -22.19 23.35 -3.20
C THR A 248 -21.02 22.71 -3.95
N PHE A 249 -20.50 21.60 -3.46
CA PHE A 249 -19.47 20.82 -4.14
C PHE A 249 -19.94 20.31 -5.50
N ALA A 250 -21.13 19.68 -5.56
CA ALA A 250 -21.70 19.14 -6.80
C ALA A 250 -21.93 20.23 -7.86
N GLU A 251 -22.41 21.43 -7.45
CA GLU A 251 -22.57 22.56 -8.35
C GLU A 251 -21.23 23.12 -8.88
N ARG A 252 -20.18 23.12 -8.04
CA ARG A 252 -18.83 23.52 -8.48
C ARG A 252 -18.30 22.52 -9.51
N ALA A 253 -18.40 21.24 -9.25
CA ALA A 253 -18.00 20.20 -10.18
C ALA A 253 -18.81 20.23 -11.48
N ARG A 254 -20.14 20.44 -11.39
CA ARG A 254 -21.02 20.61 -12.57
C ARG A 254 -20.58 21.78 -13.45
N LYS A 255 -20.30 22.95 -12.85
CA LYS A 255 -19.80 24.11 -13.57
C LYS A 255 -18.44 23.90 -14.20
N ALA A 256 -17.53 23.18 -13.53
CA ALA A 256 -16.23 22.80 -14.07
C ALA A 256 -16.38 21.91 -15.32
N VAL A 257 -17.31 20.95 -15.29
CA VAL A 257 -17.60 20.11 -16.47
C VAL A 257 -18.27 20.93 -17.59
N GLU A 258 -19.23 21.77 -17.28
CA GLU A 258 -19.92 22.64 -18.25
C GLU A 258 -18.96 23.59 -18.97
N ALA A 259 -17.99 24.15 -18.26
CA ALA A 259 -16.96 25.05 -18.80
C ALA A 259 -15.86 24.31 -19.57
N HIS A 260 -15.76 22.99 -19.41
CA HIS A 260 -14.68 22.22 -20.03
C HIS A 260 -14.96 21.91 -21.49
N THR A 261 -13.94 22.15 -22.33
CA THR A 261 -13.95 21.70 -23.73
C THR A 261 -13.23 20.37 -23.82
N PHE A 262 -13.99 19.31 -24.03
CA PHE A 262 -13.43 17.96 -24.22
C PHE A 262 -12.72 17.90 -25.57
N THR A 263 -11.43 17.57 -25.57
CA THR A 263 -10.57 17.54 -26.75
C THR A 263 -10.18 16.10 -27.10
N PHE A 264 -10.20 15.77 -28.38
CA PHE A 264 -9.76 14.50 -28.95
C PHE A 264 -9.13 14.74 -30.33
N GLU A 265 -8.48 13.72 -30.93
CA GLU A 265 -7.66 13.89 -32.15
C GLU A 265 -8.39 14.57 -33.31
N THR A 266 -9.68 14.31 -33.47
CA THR A 266 -10.48 14.79 -34.60
C THR A 266 -11.35 16.01 -34.30
N GLY A 267 -11.30 16.55 -33.07
CA GLY A 267 -12.12 17.73 -32.73
C GLY A 267 -12.31 17.98 -31.24
N THR A 268 -13.33 18.77 -30.97
CA THR A 268 -13.73 19.12 -29.60
C THR A 268 -15.23 19.04 -29.43
N LEU A 269 -15.70 18.85 -28.20
CA LEU A 269 -17.12 18.93 -27.87
C LEU A 269 -17.30 19.51 -26.45
N GLN A 270 -18.52 19.97 -26.17
CA GLN A 270 -18.95 20.31 -24.82
C GLN A 270 -20.02 19.36 -24.35
N ARG A 271 -19.97 19.01 -23.07
CA ARG A 271 -20.99 18.21 -22.38
C ARG A 271 -21.20 18.75 -20.99
N THR A 272 -22.38 18.47 -20.49
CA THR A 272 -22.80 18.81 -19.14
C THR A 272 -22.96 17.55 -18.30
N MET A 273 -23.14 17.70 -17.01
CA MET A 273 -23.50 16.58 -16.14
C MET A 273 -24.71 16.89 -15.29
N SER A 274 -25.45 15.85 -14.96
CA SER A 274 -26.54 15.88 -13.99
C SER A 274 -26.07 15.21 -12.68
N CYS A 275 -26.51 15.72 -11.52
CA CYS A 275 -26.13 15.19 -10.23
C CYS A 275 -27.34 15.02 -9.32
N GLY A 276 -27.36 13.92 -8.56
CA GLY A 276 -28.21 13.71 -7.42
C GLY A 276 -27.39 13.70 -6.14
N VAL A 277 -27.85 14.37 -5.11
CA VAL A 277 -27.12 14.53 -3.84
C VAL A 277 -27.98 14.11 -2.67
N ALA A 278 -27.44 13.22 -1.84
CA ALA A 278 -28.03 12.81 -0.56
C ALA A 278 -26.98 12.84 0.56
N ALA A 279 -27.42 13.00 1.80
CA ALA A 279 -26.52 12.99 2.95
C ALA A 279 -27.20 12.38 4.18
N TRP A 280 -26.39 11.72 4.99
CA TRP A 280 -26.71 11.26 6.34
C TRP A 280 -26.03 12.20 7.37
N PRO A 281 -26.65 12.51 8.56
CA PRO A 281 -27.93 11.99 9.04
C PRO A 281 -29.12 12.69 8.44
N HIS A 282 -30.17 11.92 8.18
CA HIS A 282 -31.47 12.43 7.73
C HIS A 282 -32.58 11.42 8.06
N PRO A 283 -33.82 11.87 8.45
CA PRO A 283 -34.90 10.96 8.85
C PRO A 283 -35.29 9.90 7.83
N ARG A 284 -35.15 10.20 6.54
CA ARG A 284 -35.45 9.28 5.43
C ARG A 284 -34.31 8.32 5.09
N ILE A 285 -33.12 8.42 5.74
CA ILE A 285 -31.94 7.63 5.44
C ILE A 285 -31.60 6.77 6.64
N GLU A 286 -32.09 5.54 6.63
CA GLU A 286 -31.90 4.59 7.73
C GLU A 286 -30.63 3.74 7.61
N ASN A 287 -30.16 3.54 6.38
CA ASN A 287 -29.03 2.68 6.06
C ASN A 287 -28.30 3.17 4.80
N CYS A 288 -27.20 2.49 4.47
CA CYS A 288 -26.36 2.80 3.32
C CYS A 288 -27.13 2.73 2.00
N ASP A 289 -27.95 1.69 1.81
CA ASP A 289 -28.74 1.49 0.58
C ASP A 289 -29.75 2.64 0.38
N ALA A 290 -30.38 3.10 1.47
CA ALA A 290 -31.31 4.24 1.43
C ALA A 290 -30.57 5.54 1.05
N LEU A 291 -29.31 5.72 1.47
CA LEU A 291 -28.49 6.87 1.10
C LEU A 291 -28.18 6.89 -0.41
N VAL A 292 -27.75 5.74 -0.95
CA VAL A 292 -27.49 5.60 -2.39
C VAL A 292 -28.76 5.79 -3.21
N LYS A 293 -29.86 5.15 -2.78
CA LYS A 293 -31.15 5.27 -3.46
C LYS A 293 -31.66 6.70 -3.50
N ALA A 294 -31.53 7.44 -2.39
CA ALA A 294 -31.93 8.84 -2.35
C ALA A 294 -31.12 9.72 -3.33
N ALA A 295 -29.83 9.45 -3.47
CA ALA A 295 -28.98 10.13 -4.46
C ALA A 295 -29.35 9.73 -5.90
N ASP A 296 -29.67 8.46 -6.15
CA ASP A 296 -30.07 7.95 -7.47
C ASP A 296 -31.42 8.52 -7.92
N ASP A 297 -32.42 8.50 -7.05
CA ASP A 297 -33.73 9.10 -7.29
C ASP A 297 -33.58 10.61 -7.59
N ALA A 298 -32.69 11.34 -6.89
CA ALA A 298 -32.40 12.74 -7.15
C ALA A 298 -31.71 12.94 -8.51
N LEU A 299 -30.78 12.07 -8.90
CA LEU A 299 -30.13 12.08 -10.22
C LEU A 299 -31.15 11.85 -11.33
N TYR A 300 -32.07 10.90 -11.12
CA TYR A 300 -33.16 10.66 -12.05
C TYR A 300 -33.99 11.93 -12.28
N VAL A 301 -34.42 12.62 -11.20
CA VAL A 301 -35.13 13.91 -11.29
C VAL A 301 -34.31 14.95 -12.04
N ALA A 302 -32.99 15.02 -11.81
CA ALA A 302 -32.12 15.96 -12.54
C ALA A 302 -32.15 15.72 -14.04
N LYS A 303 -32.11 14.44 -14.46
CA LYS A 303 -32.19 14.04 -15.89
C LYS A 303 -33.55 14.37 -16.51
N GLU A 304 -34.67 14.08 -15.82
CA GLU A 304 -36.01 14.32 -16.33
C GLU A 304 -36.40 15.81 -16.37
N THR A 305 -35.94 16.61 -15.44
CA THR A 305 -36.28 18.05 -15.37
C THR A 305 -35.41 18.95 -16.23
N GLY A 306 -34.56 18.37 -17.14
CA GLY A 306 -33.86 19.14 -18.17
C GLY A 306 -32.35 19.02 -18.17
N ARG A 307 -31.75 18.15 -17.34
CA ARG A 307 -30.31 17.91 -17.24
C ARG A 307 -29.49 19.12 -16.78
N ASN A 308 -28.18 19.00 -16.80
CA ASN A 308 -27.22 20.07 -16.42
C ASN A 308 -27.56 20.75 -15.10
N ARG A 309 -27.85 19.97 -14.06
CA ARG A 309 -28.25 20.48 -12.75
C ARG A 309 -27.93 19.53 -11.62
N VAL A 310 -27.96 20.07 -10.42
CA VAL A 310 -27.85 19.32 -9.18
C VAL A 310 -29.23 19.31 -8.50
N ILE A 311 -29.71 18.13 -8.16
CA ILE A 311 -30.93 17.95 -7.35
C ILE A 311 -30.54 17.33 -6.01
N ARG A 312 -31.01 17.94 -4.92
CA ARG A 312 -30.91 17.36 -3.59
C ARG A 312 -32.17 16.55 -3.28
N PHE A 313 -32.00 15.44 -2.61
CA PHE A 313 -33.07 14.44 -2.39
C PHE A 313 -34.24 14.90 -1.48
N ASP A 314 -34.08 16.01 -0.80
CA ASP A 314 -35.13 16.62 0.08
C ASP A 314 -35.68 17.95 -0.49
N SER A 315 -35.30 18.33 -1.72
CA SER A 315 -35.73 19.57 -2.36
C SER A 315 -37.22 19.56 -2.74
N GLN A 316 -37.80 20.73 -2.90
CA GLN A 316 -39.18 20.86 -3.40
C GLN A 316 -39.34 20.20 -4.79
N ALA A 317 -38.40 20.44 -5.70
CA ALA A 317 -38.40 19.82 -7.04
C ALA A 317 -38.37 18.29 -6.99
N PHE A 318 -37.60 17.71 -6.07
CA PHE A 318 -37.57 16.28 -5.83
C PHE A 318 -38.89 15.76 -5.26
N ASN A 319 -39.42 16.42 -4.21
CA ASN A 319 -40.67 16.01 -3.55
C ASN A 319 -41.89 16.12 -4.49
N GLU A 320 -41.95 17.15 -5.34
CA GLU A 320 -43.01 17.32 -6.34
C GLU A 320 -42.99 16.24 -7.42
N HIS A 321 -41.76 15.83 -7.83
CA HIS A 321 -41.59 14.79 -8.88
C HIS A 321 -41.86 13.39 -8.33
N THR A 322 -41.41 13.09 -7.13
CA THR A 322 -41.50 11.74 -6.53
C THR A 322 -42.75 11.51 -5.69
N GLY A 323 -43.52 12.56 -5.37
CA GLY A 323 -44.61 12.48 -4.42
C GLY A 323 -44.18 12.28 -2.97
N ALA A 324 -42.90 12.44 -2.66
CA ALA A 324 -42.37 12.29 -1.32
C ALA A 324 -42.92 13.37 -0.37
N PRO A 325 -43.15 13.05 0.91
CA PRO A 325 -43.61 14.05 1.90
C PRO A 325 -42.55 15.15 2.06
N ARG A 326 -43.02 16.38 2.27
CA ARG A 326 -42.13 17.51 2.55
C ARG A 326 -41.47 17.28 3.91
N ASP A 327 -40.16 17.46 3.98
CA ASP A 327 -39.45 17.46 5.25
C ASP A 327 -39.81 18.75 6.05
N ASP A 328 -40.04 18.61 7.35
CA ASP A 328 -40.11 19.74 8.24
C ASP A 328 -38.70 20.32 8.40
N PRO A 329 -38.44 21.57 7.97
CA PRO A 329 -37.09 22.17 8.07
C PRO A 329 -36.64 22.37 9.53
N HIS A 330 -37.52 22.12 10.51
CA HIS A 330 -37.22 22.20 11.95
C HIS A 330 -37.16 20.84 12.64
N ALA A 331 -37.29 19.72 11.91
CA ALA A 331 -37.10 18.39 12.48
C ALA A 331 -35.63 18.17 12.82
N GLU A 332 -35.26 18.46 14.05
CA GLU A 332 -33.95 18.03 14.58
C GLU A 332 -33.90 16.48 14.60
N VAL A 333 -32.93 15.90 13.90
CA VAL A 333 -32.67 14.47 14.00
C VAL A 333 -32.00 14.21 15.33
N ASP A 334 -32.79 13.84 16.34
CA ASP A 334 -32.22 13.35 17.60
C ASP A 334 -31.53 11.98 17.39
N VAL A 335 -30.23 12.03 17.21
CA VAL A 335 -29.37 10.85 17.03
C VAL A 335 -29.15 10.15 18.37
N SER A 336 -29.60 10.70 19.49
CA SER A 336 -29.34 10.18 20.84
C SER A 336 -30.31 9.06 21.27
N ASP A 337 -31.48 8.91 20.66
CA ASP A 337 -32.57 8.11 21.22
C ASP A 337 -32.92 6.82 20.46
N ARG A 338 -32.15 6.40 19.48
CA ARG A 338 -32.30 5.05 18.88
C ARG A 338 -31.29 4.06 19.48
N ALA A 339 -31.63 3.53 20.64
CA ALA A 339 -31.12 2.27 21.14
C ALA A 339 -31.56 1.14 20.19
N LEU A 340 -30.85 0.96 19.07
CA LEU A 340 -31.03 -0.16 18.15
C LEU A 340 -29.91 -1.17 18.37
N PHE A 341 -29.91 -1.80 19.55
CA PHE A 341 -29.35 -3.12 19.71
C PHE A 341 -30.38 -4.01 20.37
N PRO A 342 -30.94 -5.02 19.69
CA PRO A 342 -31.50 -6.16 20.41
C PRO A 342 -30.29 -6.79 21.12
N ALA A 343 -30.39 -6.89 22.46
CA ALA A 343 -29.45 -7.66 23.26
C ALA A 343 -29.30 -9.03 22.63
N GLY A 344 -28.11 -9.32 22.09
CA GLY A 344 -27.77 -10.63 21.59
C GLY A 344 -27.95 -11.63 22.70
N SER A 345 -28.93 -12.52 22.53
CA SER A 345 -29.10 -13.71 23.33
C SER A 345 -27.88 -14.57 23.17
N GLY A 346 -26.91 -14.40 24.07
CA GLY A 346 -25.77 -15.28 24.20
C GLY A 346 -26.23 -16.64 24.77
N ASP A 347 -26.62 -17.54 23.91
CA ASP A 347 -26.70 -18.95 24.23
C ASP A 347 -25.28 -19.49 24.35
N ARG A 348 -24.79 -19.54 25.60
CA ARG A 348 -23.68 -20.42 25.99
C ARG A 348 -24.23 -21.80 26.19
N PRO A 349 -23.75 -22.83 25.49
CA PRO A 349 -24.08 -24.21 25.87
C PRO A 349 -23.45 -24.50 27.23
N ALA A 350 -24.29 -24.94 28.17
CA ALA A 350 -23.92 -25.46 29.49
C ALA A 350 -23.02 -26.68 29.30
N GLY A 351 -21.77 -26.59 29.77
CA GLY A 351 -20.88 -27.74 29.91
C GLY A 351 -21.34 -28.59 31.06
N GLY A 352 -21.65 -29.86 30.76
CA GLY A 352 -21.98 -30.88 31.75
C GLY A 352 -20.78 -31.19 32.63
N GLU A 353 -21.01 -31.17 33.91
CA GLU A 353 -20.19 -31.82 34.91
C GLU A 353 -20.19 -33.34 34.65
N ASP A 354 -19.04 -33.94 34.55
CA ASP A 354 -18.93 -35.36 34.90
C ASP A 354 -17.80 -35.56 35.90
N ARG A 355 -18.20 -36.12 37.05
CA ARG A 355 -17.37 -36.57 38.16
C ARG A 355 -16.82 -37.96 37.81
N GLY A 356 -15.53 -38.13 37.92
CA GLY A 356 -14.94 -39.47 37.84
C GLY A 356 -13.64 -39.56 38.61
N ALA A 357 -13.73 -40.08 39.78
CA ALA A 357 -12.65 -40.45 40.69
C ALA A 357 -11.75 -41.55 40.13
N GLY A 358 -10.49 -41.60 40.56
CA GLY A 358 -9.78 -42.89 40.61
C GLY A 358 -8.27 -42.83 40.35
N THR A 359 -7.50 -42.66 41.42
CA THR A 359 -6.45 -43.59 41.94
C THR A 359 -5.25 -43.98 41.05
N ARG A 360 -4.07 -43.63 41.56
CA ARG A 360 -2.77 -44.34 41.65
C ARG A 360 -2.17 -45.03 40.39
N ALA A 361 -1.05 -44.65 39.99
CA ALA A 361 0.29 -45.21 40.19
C ALA A 361 1.35 -44.28 39.57
#